data_d3e75201ffc9a8fe5ada30759e276074
#
_entry.id   d3e75201ffc9a8fe5ada30759e276074
#
_cell.length_a   1.000
_cell.length_b   1.000
_cell.length_c   1.000
_cell.angle_alpha   90.00
_cell.angle_beta   90.00
_cell.angle_gamma   90.00
#
_symmetry.space_group_name_H-M   'P 1'
#
loop_
_entity.id
_entity.type
_entity.pdbx_description
1 polymer ?
#
loop_
_entity_poly.entity_id
_entity_poly.type
_entity_poly.pdbx_seq_one_letter_code
_entity_poly.pdbx_strand_id
1 'polypeptide(L)'
;LFIDSQVVKWNIDKAVKGASDYIVDRINVHYNIGHLQAVGGDHTHPAGDYLIALNKLSKDMYVPVGPDLPENQEIIDISGERMKLLASFPTPPEPHDATFMAVSVLKPLVRQTYTPAADAVEAGKERVVRTGPSAVTVDMTLIRSAYTPDSFQVREGDQVTLKITNVETIRGMIHGFAVPDHNLNIALAPGYTKTITFDAGKPGVYWYYCTNFCHALHL
;
A
#
# COMPACT_ATOMS: atom_id res chain seq x y z
N LEU A 1 -5.42 -19.99 2.86
CA LEU A 1 -5.95 -19.37 1.62
C LEU A 1 -7.23 -18.63 1.98
N PHE A 2 -7.14 -17.32 2.06
CA PHE A 2 -8.27 -16.46 2.43
C PHE A 2 -9.13 -16.16 1.18
N ILE A 3 -9.74 -17.19 0.62
CA ILE A 3 -10.68 -17.03 -0.50
C ILE A 3 -12.12 -16.93 0.02
N ASP A 4 -12.29 -16.87 1.34
CA ASP A 4 -13.62 -16.80 1.91
C ASP A 4 -14.20 -15.40 1.69
N SER A 5 -15.40 -15.35 1.18
CA SER A 5 -16.13 -14.14 0.82
C SER A 5 -17.27 -13.84 1.80
N GLN A 6 -17.14 -14.27 3.04
CA GLN A 6 -18.18 -14.09 4.06
C GLN A 6 -17.64 -13.45 5.32
N VAL A 7 -18.42 -12.52 5.86
CA VAL A 7 -18.32 -12.10 7.25
C VAL A 7 -19.38 -12.86 8.06
N VAL A 8 -18.98 -13.43 9.20
CA VAL A 8 -19.83 -14.26 10.04
C VAL A 8 -19.98 -13.60 11.41
N LYS A 9 -21.21 -13.44 11.86
CA LYS A 9 -21.55 -12.95 13.19
C LYS A 9 -21.86 -14.11 14.12
N TRP A 10 -21.20 -14.16 15.27
CA TRP A 10 -21.32 -15.23 16.24
C TRP A 10 -21.89 -14.71 17.54
N ASN A 11 -22.68 -15.57 18.22
CA ASN A 11 -23.00 -15.41 19.62
C ASN A 11 -21.95 -16.18 20.45
N ILE A 12 -21.08 -15.45 21.12
CA ILE A 12 -19.95 -16.01 21.86
C ILE A 12 -20.44 -16.87 23.03
N ASP A 13 -21.48 -16.44 23.75
CA ASP A 13 -22.01 -17.19 24.88
C ASP A 13 -22.59 -18.55 24.47
N LYS A 14 -23.25 -18.61 23.34
CA LYS A 14 -23.70 -19.85 22.73
C LYS A 14 -22.54 -20.74 22.29
N ALA A 15 -21.56 -20.15 21.64
CA ALA A 15 -20.39 -20.88 21.16
C ALA A 15 -19.59 -21.52 22.30
N VAL A 16 -19.35 -20.77 23.38
CA VAL A 16 -18.64 -21.25 24.59
C VAL A 16 -19.42 -22.40 25.29
N LYS A 17 -20.72 -22.36 25.23
CA LYS A 17 -21.59 -23.42 25.76
C LYS A 17 -21.73 -24.65 24.86
N GLY A 18 -21.08 -24.64 23.69
CA GLY A 18 -21.12 -25.72 22.72
C GLY A 18 -22.47 -25.86 21.98
N ALA A 19 -23.30 -24.81 21.96
CA ALA A 19 -24.55 -24.82 21.21
C ALA A 19 -24.28 -24.86 19.70
N SER A 20 -25.06 -25.60 18.93
CA SER A 20 -24.89 -25.72 17.47
C SER A 20 -25.38 -24.48 16.71
N ASP A 21 -26.22 -23.63 17.35
CA ASP A 21 -26.81 -22.42 16.76
C ASP A 21 -26.09 -21.13 17.15
N TYR A 22 -24.79 -21.21 17.33
CA TYR A 22 -23.96 -20.05 17.72
C TYR A 22 -23.74 -19.04 16.58
N ILE A 23 -23.92 -19.42 15.33
CA ILE A 23 -23.83 -18.49 14.19
C ILE A 23 -25.14 -17.73 14.08
N VAL A 24 -25.06 -16.40 14.25
CA VAL A 24 -26.23 -15.51 14.23
C VAL A 24 -26.57 -15.10 12.80
N ASP A 25 -25.56 -14.73 12.02
CA ASP A 25 -25.75 -14.25 10.66
C ASP A 25 -24.50 -14.41 9.80
N ARG A 26 -24.69 -14.34 8.48
CA ARG A 26 -23.63 -14.37 7.47
C ARG A 26 -23.95 -13.37 6.38
N ILE A 27 -22.95 -12.61 5.94
CA ILE A 27 -23.06 -11.71 4.81
C ILE A 27 -21.94 -11.98 3.81
N ASN A 28 -22.30 -12.05 2.54
CA ASN A 28 -21.32 -12.18 1.47
C ASN A 28 -20.69 -10.81 1.18
N VAL A 29 -19.39 -10.81 1.06
CA VAL A 29 -18.57 -9.65 0.70
C VAL A 29 -17.75 -9.95 -0.55
N HIS A 30 -16.90 -9.04 -0.99
CA HIS A 30 -15.93 -9.32 -2.04
C HIS A 30 -14.85 -10.31 -1.56
N TYR A 31 -14.01 -10.78 -2.48
CA TYR A 31 -13.09 -11.88 -2.19
C TYR A 31 -11.83 -11.44 -1.42
N ASN A 32 -11.22 -12.40 -0.78
CA ASN A 32 -9.94 -12.26 -0.12
C ASN A 32 -9.93 -11.12 0.91
N ILE A 33 -10.78 -11.23 1.93
CA ILE A 33 -10.79 -10.27 3.03
C ILE A 33 -9.40 -10.27 3.67
N GLY A 34 -8.69 -9.15 3.52
CA GLY A 34 -7.38 -8.97 4.16
C GLY A 34 -7.52 -8.62 5.63
N HIS A 35 -8.39 -7.68 5.92
CA HIS A 35 -8.69 -7.22 7.27
C HIS A 35 -10.16 -6.92 7.47
N LEU A 36 -10.60 -7.06 8.73
CA LEU A 36 -11.89 -6.57 9.23
C LEU A 36 -11.59 -5.52 10.30
N GLN A 37 -12.08 -4.32 10.10
CA GLN A 37 -11.92 -3.24 11.07
C GLN A 37 -13.28 -2.83 11.63
N ALA A 38 -13.46 -3.05 12.94
CA ALA A 38 -14.65 -2.58 13.64
C ALA A 38 -14.53 -1.10 14.02
N VAL A 39 -15.65 -0.42 14.08
CA VAL A 39 -15.71 0.89 14.74
C VAL A 39 -15.38 0.69 16.21
N GLY A 40 -14.51 1.50 16.77
CA GLY A 40 -14.21 1.49 18.19
C GLY A 40 -15.51 1.68 18.98
N GLY A 41 -15.91 0.65 19.70
CA GLY A 41 -17.07 0.67 20.57
C GLY A 41 -16.75 1.21 21.95
N ASP A 42 -17.76 1.31 22.78
CA ASP A 42 -17.64 1.57 24.20
C ASP A 42 -17.66 0.26 25.02
N HIS A 43 -17.71 0.36 26.34
CA HIS A 43 -17.76 -0.81 27.23
C HIS A 43 -19.04 -1.64 27.05
N THR A 44 -20.11 -1.07 26.53
CA THR A 44 -21.39 -1.74 26.31
C THR A 44 -21.48 -2.35 24.93
N HIS A 45 -20.83 -1.73 23.93
CA HIS A 45 -20.74 -2.18 22.55
C HIS A 45 -19.27 -2.15 22.08
N PRO A 46 -18.45 -3.10 22.52
CA PRO A 46 -17.00 -3.05 22.27
C PRO A 46 -16.63 -3.08 20.77
N ALA A 47 -17.46 -3.71 19.96
CA ALA A 47 -17.24 -3.77 18.51
C ALA A 47 -17.84 -2.59 17.73
N GLY A 48 -18.64 -1.71 18.42
CA GLY A 48 -19.41 -0.67 17.73
C GLY A 48 -20.52 -1.25 16.85
N ASP A 49 -21.12 -0.37 16.02
CA ASP A 49 -22.26 -0.71 15.18
C ASP A 49 -21.86 -0.99 13.71
N TYR A 50 -20.63 -0.73 13.34
CA TYR A 50 -20.17 -0.84 11.95
C TYR A 50 -18.86 -1.60 11.84
N LEU A 51 -18.70 -2.26 10.70
CA LEU A 51 -17.52 -3.00 10.31
C LEU A 51 -17.10 -2.57 8.89
N ILE A 52 -15.81 -2.42 8.67
CA ILE A 52 -15.24 -2.34 7.32
C ILE A 52 -14.61 -3.67 6.97
N ALA A 53 -14.99 -4.23 5.83
CA ALA A 53 -14.29 -5.34 5.21
C ALA A 53 -13.36 -4.78 4.11
N LEU A 54 -12.08 -5.05 4.26
CA LEU A 54 -11.04 -4.67 3.31
C LEU A 54 -10.76 -5.87 2.40
N ASN A 55 -11.34 -5.83 1.22
CA ASN A 55 -11.27 -6.94 0.28
C ASN A 55 -10.17 -6.71 -0.74
N LYS A 56 -9.30 -7.69 -0.91
CA LYS A 56 -8.15 -7.63 -1.83
C LYS A 56 -8.46 -8.10 -3.24
N LEU A 57 -9.69 -8.55 -3.49
CA LEU A 57 -10.15 -8.93 -4.82
C LEU A 57 -11.61 -8.52 -5.01
N SER A 58 -11.88 -7.75 -6.06
CA SER A 58 -13.25 -7.43 -6.44
C SER A 58 -13.94 -8.63 -7.11
N LYS A 59 -15.20 -8.87 -6.78
CA LYS A 59 -16.04 -9.87 -7.48
C LYS A 59 -16.31 -9.51 -8.93
N ASP A 60 -16.25 -8.24 -9.24
CA ASP A 60 -16.59 -7.70 -10.56
C ASP A 60 -15.46 -7.87 -11.57
N MET A 61 -14.32 -8.41 -11.14
CA MET A 61 -13.15 -8.54 -12.00
C MET A 61 -12.66 -9.99 -12.06
N TYR A 62 -12.90 -10.61 -13.19
CA TYR A 62 -12.39 -11.95 -13.55
C TYR A 62 -10.97 -11.94 -14.16
N VAL A 63 -10.18 -10.92 -13.92
CA VAL A 63 -8.87 -10.79 -14.54
C VAL A 63 -7.80 -11.25 -13.54
N PRO A 64 -6.74 -11.92 -13.99
CA PRO A 64 -5.61 -12.23 -13.14
C PRO A 64 -5.13 -10.95 -12.45
N VAL A 65 -4.93 -11.05 -11.16
CA VAL A 65 -4.52 -9.94 -10.30
C VAL A 65 -3.31 -9.25 -10.88
N GLY A 66 -3.48 -7.99 -11.22
CA GLY A 66 -2.39 -7.09 -11.58
C GLY A 66 -2.30 -5.97 -10.56
N PRO A 67 -1.16 -5.28 -10.48
CA PRO A 67 -0.93 -4.24 -9.48
C PRO A 67 -1.89 -3.05 -9.53
N ASP A 68 -2.60 -2.90 -10.63
CA ASP A 68 -3.46 -1.74 -10.89
C ASP A 68 -4.97 -2.04 -10.81
N LEU A 69 -5.34 -3.25 -10.36
CA LEU A 69 -6.75 -3.58 -10.25
C LEU A 69 -7.36 -2.95 -9.00
N PRO A 70 -8.48 -2.24 -9.12
CA PRO A 70 -9.17 -1.69 -7.97
C PRO A 70 -9.66 -2.83 -7.10
N GLU A 71 -9.35 -2.74 -5.85
CA GLU A 71 -9.89 -3.58 -4.81
C GLU A 71 -11.13 -2.93 -4.22
N ASN A 72 -11.72 -3.51 -3.20
CA ASN A 72 -13.00 -3.06 -2.73
C ASN A 72 -13.04 -2.95 -1.20
N GLN A 73 -13.72 -1.93 -0.72
CA GLN A 73 -14.10 -1.82 0.68
C GLN A 73 -15.62 -1.88 0.83
N GLU A 74 -16.05 -2.56 1.86
CA GLU A 74 -17.47 -2.68 2.19
C GLU A 74 -17.71 -2.25 3.63
N ILE A 75 -18.71 -1.38 3.81
CA ILE A 75 -19.18 -0.96 5.13
C ILE A 75 -20.41 -1.77 5.48
N ILE A 76 -20.38 -2.43 6.62
CA ILE A 76 -21.40 -3.34 7.09
C ILE A 76 -21.93 -2.84 8.43
N ASP A 77 -23.26 -2.68 8.53
CA ASP A 77 -23.97 -2.47 9.79
C ASP A 77 -24.08 -3.81 10.53
N ILE A 78 -23.55 -3.87 11.72
CA ILE A 78 -23.54 -5.05 12.59
C ILE A 78 -24.35 -4.84 13.88
N SER A 79 -25.07 -3.74 14.02
CA SER A 79 -25.82 -3.37 15.22
C SER A 79 -27.00 -4.31 15.51
N GLY A 80 -27.71 -4.77 14.47
CA GLY A 80 -28.87 -5.65 14.58
C GLY A 80 -28.50 -7.14 14.55
N GLU A 81 -29.47 -8.03 14.74
CA GLU A 81 -29.26 -9.48 14.56
C GLU A 81 -28.78 -9.82 13.15
N ARG A 82 -29.34 -9.17 12.16
CA ARG A 82 -28.94 -9.28 10.75
C ARG A 82 -27.96 -8.19 10.38
N MET A 83 -26.87 -8.58 9.76
CA MET A 83 -25.90 -7.66 9.15
C MET A 83 -26.44 -7.08 7.86
N LYS A 84 -26.11 -5.82 7.56
CA LYS A 84 -26.53 -5.13 6.33
C LYS A 84 -25.33 -4.48 5.65
N LEU A 85 -25.16 -4.76 4.37
CA LEU A 85 -24.22 -4.01 3.54
C LEU A 85 -24.77 -2.59 3.33
N LEU A 86 -24.04 -1.58 3.78
CA LEU A 86 -24.41 -0.17 3.65
C LEU A 86 -23.79 0.47 2.43
N ALA A 87 -22.55 0.15 2.15
CA ALA A 87 -21.81 0.71 1.03
C ALA A 87 -20.74 -0.27 0.53
N SER A 88 -20.48 -0.22 -0.76
CA SER A 88 -19.41 -0.92 -1.43
C SER A 88 -18.76 0.07 -2.39
N PHE A 89 -17.45 0.23 -2.34
CA PHE A 89 -16.74 1.18 -3.19
C PHE A 89 -15.32 0.70 -3.51
N PRO A 90 -14.82 1.03 -4.72
CA PRO A 90 -13.48 0.65 -5.11
C PRO A 90 -12.44 1.43 -4.30
N THR A 91 -11.30 0.80 -4.08
CA THR A 91 -10.14 1.39 -3.42
C THR A 91 -8.90 1.22 -4.27
N PRO A 92 -7.85 2.00 -4.01
CA PRO A 92 -6.53 1.68 -4.53
C PRO A 92 -6.13 0.24 -4.15
N PRO A 93 -5.23 -0.37 -4.92
CA PRO A 93 -4.75 -1.72 -4.65
C PRO A 93 -4.26 -1.91 -3.21
N GLU A 94 -4.50 -3.11 -2.67
CA GLU A 94 -4.05 -3.56 -1.35
C GLU A 94 -4.50 -2.68 -0.16
N PRO A 95 -5.80 -2.43 0.03
CA PRO A 95 -6.25 -1.77 1.24
C PRO A 95 -5.88 -2.66 2.45
N HIS A 96 -4.96 -2.15 3.27
CA HIS A 96 -4.40 -2.95 4.36
C HIS A 96 -5.06 -2.65 5.70
N ASP A 97 -5.45 -1.40 5.91
CA ASP A 97 -6.05 -0.98 7.17
C ASP A 97 -7.05 0.16 6.94
N ALA A 98 -7.98 0.29 7.85
CA ALA A 98 -8.97 1.37 7.89
C ALA A 98 -9.26 1.73 9.34
N THR A 99 -9.67 2.97 9.56
CA THR A 99 -10.13 3.40 10.87
C THR A 99 -11.36 4.28 10.74
N PHE A 100 -12.24 4.18 11.71
CA PHE A 100 -13.37 5.07 11.84
C PHE A 100 -13.01 6.25 12.73
N MET A 101 -13.47 7.42 12.34
CA MET A 101 -13.28 8.64 13.10
C MET A 101 -14.56 9.46 13.08
N ALA A 102 -14.95 10.00 14.23
CA ALA A 102 -16.09 10.92 14.27
C ALA A 102 -15.83 12.15 13.39
N VAL A 103 -16.82 12.53 12.59
CA VAL A 103 -16.70 13.69 11.68
C VAL A 103 -16.32 14.96 12.43
N SER A 104 -16.76 15.10 13.69
CA SER A 104 -16.46 16.26 14.56
C SER A 104 -14.96 16.41 14.89
N VAL A 105 -14.17 15.33 14.79
CA VAL A 105 -12.71 15.37 15.05
C VAL A 105 -11.90 15.40 13.75
N LEU A 106 -12.55 15.24 12.59
CA LEU A 106 -11.89 15.37 11.29
C LEU A 106 -11.49 16.84 11.10
N LYS A 107 -10.23 17.10 11.34
CA LYS A 107 -9.63 18.34 10.81
C LYS A 107 -9.33 18.09 9.33
N PRO A 108 -9.50 19.10 8.45
CA PRO A 108 -9.06 18.96 7.08
C PRO A 108 -7.63 18.45 7.06
N LEU A 109 -7.39 17.34 6.37
CA LEU A 109 -6.04 16.88 6.12
C LEU A 109 -5.35 17.96 5.30
N VAL A 110 -4.58 18.80 5.97
CA VAL A 110 -3.74 19.78 5.29
C VAL A 110 -2.68 18.96 4.56
N ARG A 111 -2.76 18.92 3.24
CA ARG A 111 -1.65 18.45 2.43
C ARG A 111 -0.40 19.20 2.86
N GLN A 112 0.54 18.51 3.45
CA GLN A 112 1.83 19.12 3.70
C GLN A 112 2.54 19.25 2.35
N THR A 113 2.75 20.47 1.94
CA THR A 113 3.66 20.74 0.83
C THR A 113 5.08 20.67 1.38
N TYR A 114 5.85 19.72 0.89
CA TYR A 114 7.29 19.67 1.14
C TYR A 114 7.97 20.58 0.11
N THR A 115 8.90 21.40 0.58
CA THR A 115 9.78 22.11 -0.34
C THR A 115 10.81 21.10 -0.81
N PRO A 116 10.82 20.73 -2.10
CA PRO A 116 11.83 19.81 -2.62
C PRO A 116 13.24 20.36 -2.39
N ALA A 117 14.20 19.48 -2.23
CA ALA A 117 15.61 19.86 -2.23
C ALA A 117 15.95 20.60 -3.55
N ALA A 118 16.93 21.48 -3.52
CA ALA A 118 17.30 22.27 -4.70
C ALA A 118 17.77 21.39 -5.88
N ASP A 119 18.20 20.18 -5.60
CA ASP A 119 18.66 19.18 -6.57
C ASP A 119 17.64 18.06 -6.80
N ALA A 120 16.39 18.22 -6.33
CA ALA A 120 15.35 17.21 -6.47
C ALA A 120 15.07 16.89 -7.95
N VAL A 121 14.80 15.61 -8.21
CA VAL A 121 14.24 15.17 -9.49
C VAL A 121 12.75 15.47 -9.45
N GLU A 122 12.28 16.26 -10.42
CA GLU A 122 10.86 16.55 -10.56
C GLU A 122 10.15 15.41 -11.29
N ALA A 123 8.94 15.11 -10.88
CA ALA A 123 8.10 14.13 -11.58
C ALA A 123 7.88 14.53 -13.04
N GLY A 124 8.08 13.59 -13.96
CA GLY A 124 8.05 13.81 -15.42
C GLY A 124 9.37 14.30 -16.01
N LYS A 125 10.42 14.44 -15.19
CA LYS A 125 11.78 14.79 -15.65
C LYS A 125 12.82 13.70 -15.38
N GLU A 126 12.34 12.52 -15.04
CA GLU A 126 13.18 11.34 -14.85
C GLU A 126 13.87 10.96 -16.16
N ARG A 127 15.10 10.47 -16.02
CA ARG A 127 15.89 10.11 -17.20
C ARG A 127 17.08 9.23 -16.85
N VAL A 128 17.57 8.53 -17.85
CA VAL A 128 18.82 7.77 -17.80
C VAL A 128 19.75 8.34 -18.85
N VAL A 129 20.87 8.89 -18.45
CA VAL A 129 21.80 9.59 -19.34
C VAL A 129 23.20 9.05 -19.17
N ARG A 130 23.81 8.66 -20.29
CA ARG A 130 25.23 8.36 -20.32
C ARG A 130 26.02 9.67 -20.35
N THR A 131 26.75 9.93 -19.30
CA THR A 131 27.51 11.18 -19.11
C THR A 131 29.00 11.04 -19.46
N GLY A 132 29.46 9.81 -19.74
CA GLY A 132 30.82 9.52 -20.12
C GLY A 132 31.00 8.12 -20.70
N PRO A 133 32.21 7.72 -21.08
CA PRO A 133 32.47 6.38 -21.62
C PRO A 133 32.03 5.26 -20.70
N SER A 134 32.20 5.43 -19.39
CA SER A 134 31.80 4.48 -18.33
C SER A 134 31.07 5.18 -17.21
N ALA A 135 30.26 6.20 -17.50
CA ALA A 135 29.50 6.94 -16.51
C ALA A 135 28.04 7.11 -16.94
N VAL A 136 27.12 6.80 -16.04
CA VAL A 136 25.68 6.93 -16.26
C VAL A 136 25.06 7.66 -15.09
N THR A 137 24.20 8.62 -15.39
CA THR A 137 23.33 9.26 -14.38
C THR A 137 21.90 8.78 -14.56
N VAL A 138 21.28 8.40 -13.46
CA VAL A 138 19.88 8.02 -13.39
C VAL A 138 19.18 9.01 -12.46
N ASP A 139 18.31 9.83 -13.03
CA ASP A 139 17.41 10.70 -12.29
C ASP A 139 16.09 9.92 -12.09
N MET A 140 15.74 9.62 -10.85
CA MET A 140 14.63 8.75 -10.50
C MET A 140 13.69 9.44 -9.50
N THR A 141 12.40 9.21 -9.66
CA THR A 141 11.43 9.53 -8.61
C THR A 141 10.83 8.26 -8.03
N LEU A 142 10.39 8.35 -6.80
CA LEU A 142 9.61 7.30 -6.16
C LEU A 142 8.37 7.89 -5.48
N ILE A 143 7.30 7.16 -5.60
CA ILE A 143 6.02 7.45 -4.99
C ILE A 143 5.41 6.11 -4.56
N ARG A 144 4.37 6.14 -3.77
CA ARG A 144 3.67 4.93 -3.36
C ARG A 144 3.36 4.03 -4.55
N SER A 145 3.88 2.81 -4.48
CA SER A 145 3.77 1.71 -5.43
C SER A 145 4.43 1.95 -6.80
N ALA A 146 5.32 2.92 -6.95
CA ALA A 146 6.00 3.12 -8.22
C ALA A 146 7.39 3.76 -8.09
N TYR A 147 8.30 3.32 -8.93
CA TYR A 147 9.56 4.00 -9.28
C TYR A 147 9.47 4.47 -10.72
N THR A 148 10.02 5.63 -10.99
CA THR A 148 10.16 6.12 -12.36
C THR A 148 11.61 6.56 -12.61
N PRO A 149 12.36 5.95 -13.55
CA PRO A 149 11.94 4.80 -14.35
C PRO A 149 11.77 3.52 -13.49
N ASP A 150 10.93 2.62 -13.94
CA ASP A 150 10.72 1.29 -13.34
C ASP A 150 11.80 0.28 -13.74
N SER A 151 12.52 0.58 -14.79
CA SER A 151 13.64 -0.20 -15.32
C SER A 151 14.64 0.67 -16.06
N PHE A 152 15.90 0.33 -16.00
CA PHE A 152 16.96 0.97 -16.79
C PHE A 152 18.11 -0.01 -17.09
N GLN A 153 18.91 0.31 -18.08
CA GLN A 153 20.04 -0.51 -18.50
C GLN A 153 21.35 0.26 -18.40
N VAL A 154 22.36 -0.42 -17.89
CA VAL A 154 23.75 0.05 -17.82
C VAL A 154 24.69 -1.05 -18.31
N ARG A 155 25.94 -0.73 -18.58
CA ARG A 155 26.96 -1.71 -19.00
C ARG A 155 27.77 -2.16 -17.81
N GLU A 156 28.31 -3.35 -17.88
CA GLU A 156 29.32 -3.81 -16.93
C GLU A 156 30.46 -2.79 -16.84
N GLY A 157 30.85 -2.43 -15.63
CA GLY A 157 31.89 -1.45 -15.34
C GLY A 157 31.47 0.01 -15.46
N ASP A 158 30.19 0.30 -15.73
CA ASP A 158 29.70 1.68 -15.62
C ASP A 158 29.64 2.12 -14.15
N GLN A 159 30.12 3.31 -13.90
CA GLN A 159 29.83 4.01 -12.65
C GLN A 159 28.47 4.68 -12.76
N VAL A 160 27.53 4.25 -11.96
CA VAL A 160 26.14 4.72 -11.93
C VAL A 160 25.97 5.73 -10.82
N THR A 161 25.60 6.97 -11.18
CA THR A 161 25.14 7.97 -10.21
C THR A 161 23.63 8.01 -10.23
N LEU A 162 23.01 7.45 -9.20
CA LEU A 162 21.55 7.47 -9.01
C LEU A 162 21.18 8.64 -8.11
N LYS A 163 20.36 9.54 -8.64
CA LYS A 163 19.70 10.59 -7.89
C LYS A 163 18.23 10.24 -7.78
N ILE A 164 17.75 10.01 -6.56
CA ILE A 164 16.41 9.55 -6.30
C ILE A 164 15.67 10.51 -5.36
N THR A 165 14.46 10.90 -5.74
CA THR A 165 13.61 11.82 -4.97
C THR A 165 12.29 11.15 -4.60
N ASN A 166 11.91 11.22 -3.33
CA ASN A 166 10.58 10.85 -2.88
C ASN A 166 9.62 12.01 -3.16
N VAL A 167 8.74 11.84 -4.14
CA VAL A 167 7.77 12.88 -4.57
C VAL A 167 6.42 12.79 -3.87
N GLU A 168 6.34 11.99 -2.79
CA GLU A 168 5.13 11.91 -1.97
C GLU A 168 4.77 13.25 -1.34
N THR A 169 3.47 13.48 -1.24
CA THR A 169 2.90 14.66 -0.59
C THR A 169 2.22 14.34 0.74
N ILE A 170 2.20 13.06 1.12
CA ILE A 170 1.57 12.59 2.35
C ILE A 170 2.62 12.48 3.46
N ARG A 171 2.33 13.08 4.60
CA ARG A 171 3.22 13.02 5.77
C ARG A 171 3.48 11.58 6.21
N GLY A 172 4.76 11.26 6.44
CA GLY A 172 5.16 9.96 6.97
C GLY A 172 5.25 8.85 5.92
N MET A 173 4.96 9.12 4.65
CA MET A 173 5.13 8.15 3.56
C MET A 173 6.60 8.02 3.18
N ILE A 174 7.34 7.33 4.02
CA ILE A 174 8.74 7.00 3.79
C ILE A 174 8.80 5.83 2.82
N HIS A 175 9.62 5.97 1.78
CA HIS A 175 9.89 4.88 0.84
C HIS A 175 11.34 4.43 0.94
N GLY A 176 11.55 3.15 0.72
CA GLY A 176 12.88 2.57 0.60
C GLY A 176 13.32 2.43 -0.85
N PHE A 177 14.60 2.25 -1.07
CA PHE A 177 15.18 1.78 -2.32
C PHE A 177 16.35 0.87 -1.97
N ALA A 178 16.27 -0.38 -2.35
CA ALA A 178 17.32 -1.35 -2.12
C ALA A 178 17.66 -2.12 -3.39
N VAL A 179 18.95 -2.35 -3.58
CA VAL A 179 19.51 -3.27 -4.57
C VAL A 179 20.51 -4.15 -3.81
N PRO A 180 20.11 -5.33 -3.29
CA PRO A 180 20.94 -6.14 -2.41
C PRO A 180 22.29 -6.51 -3.02
N ASP A 181 22.30 -6.90 -4.28
CA ASP A 181 23.52 -7.31 -4.98
C ASP A 181 24.56 -6.19 -5.12
N HIS A 182 24.15 -4.95 -4.91
CA HIS A 182 25.03 -3.79 -4.90
C HIS A 182 25.19 -3.17 -3.51
N ASN A 183 24.71 -3.88 -2.49
CA ASN A 183 24.74 -3.42 -1.09
C ASN A 183 24.11 -2.03 -0.90
N LEU A 184 23.07 -1.73 -1.67
CA LEU A 184 22.33 -0.48 -1.57
C LEU A 184 21.07 -0.69 -0.76
N ASN A 185 20.88 0.15 0.24
CA ASN A 185 19.64 0.23 1.02
C ASN A 185 19.51 1.64 1.60
N ILE A 186 18.53 2.39 1.12
CA ILE A 186 18.24 3.75 1.58
C ILE A 186 16.76 3.91 1.90
N ALA A 187 16.45 4.84 2.78
CA ALA A 187 15.09 5.28 3.06
C ALA A 187 14.99 6.79 2.84
N LEU A 188 13.89 7.22 2.24
CA LEU A 188 13.64 8.61 1.88
C LEU A 188 12.29 9.06 2.42
N ALA A 189 12.30 10.11 3.24
CA ALA A 189 11.08 10.79 3.63
C ALA A 189 10.52 11.63 2.45
N PRO A 190 9.22 11.97 2.47
CA PRO A 190 8.62 12.84 1.46
C PRO A 190 9.41 14.13 1.23
N GLY A 191 9.65 14.48 -0.03
CA GLY A 191 10.39 15.67 -0.44
C GLY A 191 11.93 15.55 -0.38
N TYR A 192 12.46 14.45 0.16
CA TYR A 192 13.90 14.25 0.25
C TYR A 192 14.48 13.64 -1.03
N THR A 193 15.71 14.07 -1.33
CA THR A 193 16.52 13.54 -2.44
C THR A 193 17.78 12.90 -1.88
N LYS A 194 18.19 11.81 -2.46
CA LYS A 194 19.46 11.15 -2.17
C LYS A 194 20.21 10.88 -3.47
N THR A 195 21.48 11.21 -3.48
CA THR A 195 22.39 10.82 -4.56
C THR A 195 23.33 9.74 -4.03
N ILE A 196 23.42 8.64 -4.76
CA ILE A 196 24.32 7.51 -4.49
C ILE A 196 25.07 7.14 -5.75
N THR A 197 26.29 6.64 -5.58
CA THR A 197 27.10 6.15 -6.70
C THR A 197 27.51 4.72 -6.41
N PHE A 198 27.43 3.88 -7.44
CA PHE A 198 27.85 2.49 -7.38
C PHE A 198 28.40 2.04 -8.74
N ASP A 199 29.19 0.99 -8.74
CA ASP A 199 29.70 0.41 -9.96
C ASP A 199 28.80 -0.72 -10.44
N ALA A 200 28.43 -0.71 -11.72
CA ALA A 200 27.66 -1.77 -12.33
C ALA A 200 28.53 -3.05 -12.40
N GLY A 201 28.09 -4.07 -11.72
CA GLY A 201 28.79 -5.36 -11.62
C GLY A 201 28.63 -6.23 -12.86
N LYS A 202 28.62 -7.54 -12.65
CA LYS A 202 28.45 -8.54 -13.71
C LYS A 202 27.13 -8.34 -14.46
N PRO A 203 27.08 -8.73 -15.75
CA PRO A 203 25.81 -8.73 -16.49
C PRO A 203 24.75 -9.59 -15.80
N GLY A 204 23.52 -9.07 -15.73
CA GLY A 204 22.40 -9.75 -15.07
C GLY A 204 21.18 -8.85 -14.96
N VAL A 205 20.13 -9.37 -14.38
CA VAL A 205 18.93 -8.60 -13.98
C VAL A 205 18.98 -8.43 -12.47
N TYR A 206 18.96 -7.19 -12.04
CA TYR A 206 19.05 -6.81 -10.64
C TYR A 206 17.76 -6.12 -10.23
N TRP A 207 17.10 -6.66 -9.21
CA TRP A 207 15.87 -6.10 -8.70
C TRP A 207 16.16 -4.94 -7.74
N TYR A 208 15.37 -3.89 -7.82
CA TYR A 208 15.28 -2.90 -6.78
C TYR A 208 13.84 -2.84 -6.23
N TYR A 209 13.72 -2.60 -4.95
CA TYR A 209 12.45 -2.65 -4.26
C TYR A 209 12.41 -1.73 -3.04
N CYS A 210 11.20 -1.48 -2.55
CA CYS A 210 10.96 -0.71 -1.34
C CYS A 210 11.17 -1.58 -0.09
N THR A 211 12.03 -1.13 0.82
CA THR A 211 12.29 -1.80 2.09
C THR A 211 11.38 -1.32 3.23
N ASN A 212 10.63 -0.26 3.00
CA ASN A 212 9.59 0.17 3.91
C ASN A 212 8.28 -0.51 3.52
N PHE A 213 7.52 -0.92 4.52
CA PHE A 213 6.21 -1.52 4.28
C PHE A 213 5.26 -0.44 3.76
N CYS A 214 5.20 -0.26 2.46
CA CYS A 214 4.25 0.61 1.81
C CYS A 214 3.26 -0.15 0.93
N HIS A 215 3.70 -1.28 0.34
CA HIS A 215 2.83 -2.12 -0.49
C HIS A 215 3.54 -3.40 -0.93
N ALA A 216 2.82 -4.53 -1.02
CA ALA A 216 3.39 -5.81 -1.46
C ALA A 216 3.87 -5.81 -2.93
N LEU A 217 3.44 -4.84 -3.70
CA LEU A 217 3.78 -4.70 -5.13
C LEU A 217 4.68 -3.49 -5.41
N HIS A 218 5.25 -2.87 -4.39
CA HIS A 218 6.29 -1.87 -4.56
C HIS A 218 7.65 -2.58 -4.73
N LEU A 219 7.66 -3.48 -5.70
CA LEU A 219 8.80 -4.25 -6.13
C LEU A 219 9.43 -3.58 -7.34
#